data_dc90b7c620b2a6d386e222d5cea7b78f
#
_entry.id   dc90b7c620b2a6d386e222d5cea7b78f
#
_cell.length_a   1.000
_cell.length_b   1.000
_cell.length_c   1.000
_cell.angle_alpha   90.00
_cell.angle_beta   90.00
_cell.angle_gamma   90.00
#
_symmetry.space_group_name_H-M   'P 1'
#
loop_
_entity.id
_entity.type
_entity.pdbx_description
1 polymer ?
#
loop_
_entity_poly.entity_id
_entity_poly.type
_entity_poly.pdbx_seq_one_letter_code
_entity_poly.pdbx_strand_id
1 'polypeptide(L)'
;MYPKHSPLGYQEDLLELSRSDTALLIVDVYGKGFGPSELGDSSLPSFYEAEPENDRIVSELIPSVKEAALKNEMKVFYLTNYLSSALNENNEWRQMSIRTCGVDVLDTWTEPNDILRHSKVIAPGKESVLIRKQMYSGFFETELESALRNSGIKNLIAVGFDANICLKYTLTDAMYRNFRVVVLRDCVRTMEFPETEAENWANFMAIRHIETAIGYTSTSSEFIAAARSES
;
A
#
# COMPACT_ATOMS: atom_id res chain seq x y z
N MET A 1 9.39 15.52 1.12
CA MET A 1 9.95 16.33 0.02
C MET A 1 8.89 16.57 -1.03
N TYR A 2 8.57 17.79 -1.33
CA TYR A 2 7.53 18.13 -2.28
C TYR A 2 8.16 18.78 -3.52
N PRO A 3 8.14 18.13 -4.68
CA PRO A 3 8.72 18.72 -5.86
C PRO A 3 7.90 19.93 -6.29
N LYS A 4 8.52 21.07 -6.34
CA LYS A 4 7.96 22.19 -7.09
C LYS A 4 8.24 21.98 -8.57
N HIS A 5 7.24 22.19 -9.41
CA HIS A 5 7.46 22.20 -10.84
C HIS A 5 8.57 23.17 -11.22
N SER A 6 9.35 22.80 -12.23
CA SER A 6 10.38 23.69 -12.78
C SER A 6 9.86 25.13 -12.87
N PRO A 7 10.65 26.10 -12.45
CA PRO A 7 12.07 26.02 -12.14
C PRO A 7 12.40 25.79 -10.65
N LEU A 8 11.44 25.55 -9.81
CA LEU A 8 11.59 25.63 -8.35
C LEU A 8 12.17 24.37 -7.70
N GLY A 9 12.28 23.25 -8.42
CA GLY A 9 12.87 22.02 -7.89
C GLY A 9 12.07 21.38 -6.76
N TYR A 10 12.76 20.70 -5.85
CA TYR A 10 12.17 20.03 -4.68
C TYR A 10 12.08 20.98 -3.49
N GLN A 11 11.04 20.83 -2.72
CA GLN A 11 10.87 21.50 -1.44
C GLN A 11 10.79 20.43 -0.34
N GLU A 12 11.54 20.66 0.73
CA GLU A 12 11.45 19.91 1.97
C GLU A 12 10.64 20.72 2.97
N ASP A 13 9.61 20.08 3.52
CA ASP A 13 8.76 20.66 4.55
C ASP A 13 8.83 19.81 5.80
N LEU A 14 8.95 20.45 6.95
CA LEU A 14 8.73 19.78 8.23
C LEU A 14 7.24 19.67 8.46
N LEU A 15 6.74 18.45 8.49
CA LEU A 15 5.33 18.17 8.70
C LEU A 15 5.11 17.63 10.11
N GLU A 16 4.49 18.45 10.95
CA GLU A 16 4.07 17.99 12.29
C GLU A 16 2.75 17.24 12.22
N LEU A 17 2.75 16.01 12.72
CA LEU A 17 1.59 15.13 12.79
C LEU A 17 1.36 14.67 14.22
N SER A 18 0.12 14.74 14.69
CA SER A 18 -0.25 14.19 15.99
C SER A 18 -0.36 12.66 15.90
N ARG A 19 0.22 11.94 16.84
CA ARG A 19 0.13 10.47 16.92
C ARG A 19 -1.32 10.00 17.07
N SER A 20 -2.14 10.74 17.81
CA SER A 20 -3.52 10.37 18.11
C SER A 20 -4.47 10.47 16.91
N ASP A 21 -4.14 11.25 15.88
CA ASP A 21 -4.95 11.41 14.67
C ASP A 21 -4.23 10.94 13.40
N THR A 22 -3.13 10.18 13.56
CA THR A 22 -2.35 9.58 12.48
C THR A 22 -2.46 8.06 12.53
N ALA A 23 -2.66 7.42 11.39
CA ALA A 23 -2.67 5.97 11.26
C ALA A 23 -1.65 5.49 10.21
N LEU A 24 -1.13 4.29 10.43
CA LEU A 24 -0.39 3.55 9.41
C LEU A 24 -1.37 2.76 8.55
N LEU A 25 -1.30 2.93 7.24
CA LEU A 25 -2.08 2.21 6.23
C LEU A 25 -1.17 1.28 5.44
N ILE A 26 -1.38 -0.01 5.57
CA ILE A 26 -0.63 -1.07 4.88
C ILE A 26 -1.51 -1.60 3.75
N VAL A 27 -1.09 -1.39 2.50
CA VAL A 27 -1.90 -1.67 1.32
C VAL A 27 -1.36 -2.88 0.58
N ASP A 28 -2.17 -3.93 0.48
CA ASP A 28 -1.94 -5.13 -0.35
C ASP A 28 -0.55 -5.74 -0.20
N VAL A 29 -0.13 -6.01 1.04
CA VAL A 29 1.16 -6.65 1.33
C VAL A 29 0.93 -8.11 1.68
N TYR A 30 1.25 -8.99 0.75
CA TYR A 30 1.03 -10.43 0.85
C TYR A 30 2.34 -11.20 0.83
N GLY A 31 2.43 -12.29 1.58
CA GLY A 31 3.54 -13.24 1.59
C GLY A 31 4.95 -12.63 1.62
N LYS A 32 5.93 -13.30 1.04
CA LYS A 32 7.27 -12.78 0.78
C LYS A 32 7.29 -12.10 -0.56
N GLY A 33 7.23 -10.76 -0.58
CA GLY A 33 7.38 -9.98 -1.82
C GLY A 33 6.50 -10.45 -2.98
N PHE A 34 5.36 -11.11 -2.68
CA PHE A 34 4.50 -11.81 -3.64
C PHE A 34 5.13 -13.03 -4.33
N GLY A 35 6.26 -13.53 -3.82
CA GLY A 35 6.96 -14.66 -4.43
C GLY A 35 6.30 -16.01 -4.18
N PRO A 36 6.43 -16.97 -5.12
CA PRO A 36 5.86 -18.30 -4.99
C PRO A 36 6.45 -19.14 -3.85
N SER A 37 7.59 -18.76 -3.27
CA SER A 37 8.33 -19.56 -2.28
C SER A 37 7.61 -19.73 -0.93
N GLU A 38 6.68 -18.84 -0.56
CA GLU A 38 5.86 -19.01 0.65
C GLU A 38 4.43 -19.48 0.34
N LEU A 39 4.03 -19.43 -0.90
CA LEU A 39 2.67 -19.75 -1.35
C LEU A 39 2.54 -21.20 -1.87
N GLY A 40 3.62 -21.98 -1.82
CA GLY A 40 3.66 -23.34 -2.36
C GLY A 40 3.57 -23.35 -3.89
N ASP A 41 3.07 -24.46 -4.47
CA ASP A 41 2.89 -24.64 -5.92
C ASP A 41 1.78 -23.78 -6.55
N SER A 42 1.36 -22.69 -5.89
CA SER A 42 0.39 -21.81 -6.48
C SER A 42 1.03 -21.12 -7.69
N SER A 43 0.47 -21.37 -8.86
CA SER A 43 0.86 -20.76 -10.14
C SER A 43 0.47 -19.28 -10.20
N LEU A 44 1.08 -18.45 -9.33
CA LEU A 44 0.95 -17.03 -9.48
C LEU A 44 1.63 -16.58 -10.76
N PRO A 45 1.04 -15.66 -11.49
CA PRO A 45 1.65 -15.08 -12.66
C PRO A 45 3.02 -14.48 -12.36
N SER A 46 3.89 -14.48 -13.33
CA SER A 46 5.28 -14.00 -13.24
C SER A 46 5.43 -12.54 -12.76
N PHE A 47 4.39 -11.71 -12.90
CA PHE A 47 4.45 -10.33 -12.42
C PHE A 47 4.44 -10.19 -10.89
N TYR A 48 4.26 -11.29 -10.16
CA TYR A 48 4.44 -11.35 -8.71
C TYR A 48 5.72 -12.11 -8.31
N GLU A 49 6.65 -12.32 -9.23
CA GLU A 49 7.94 -12.89 -8.88
C GLU A 49 8.64 -12.06 -7.80
N ALA A 50 9.24 -12.77 -6.85
CA ALA A 50 9.94 -12.14 -5.74
C ALA A 50 11.19 -11.42 -6.25
N GLU A 51 11.12 -10.10 -6.30
CA GLU A 51 12.29 -9.27 -6.48
C GLU A 51 12.97 -9.02 -5.12
N PRO A 52 14.30 -9.00 -5.06
CA PRO A 52 15.03 -8.78 -3.80
C PRO A 52 14.60 -7.49 -3.08
N GLU A 53 14.26 -6.44 -3.81
CA GLU A 53 13.78 -5.19 -3.22
C GLU A 53 12.39 -5.32 -2.63
N ASN A 54 11.48 -6.07 -3.25
CA ASN A 54 10.16 -6.38 -2.70
C ASN A 54 10.29 -7.18 -1.40
N ASP A 55 11.17 -8.18 -1.39
CA ASP A 55 11.47 -8.96 -0.19
C ASP A 55 12.00 -8.06 0.94
N ARG A 56 12.92 -7.14 0.64
CA ARG A 56 13.43 -6.18 1.63
C ARG A 56 12.34 -5.27 2.18
N ILE A 57 11.48 -4.76 1.32
CA ILE A 57 10.35 -3.92 1.73
C ILE A 57 9.43 -4.68 2.68
N VAL A 58 9.05 -5.90 2.33
CA VAL A 58 8.07 -6.70 3.09
C VAL A 58 8.65 -7.30 4.36
N SER A 59 9.92 -7.75 4.33
CA SER A 59 10.54 -8.46 5.46
C SER A 59 11.29 -7.56 6.44
N GLU A 60 11.70 -6.37 6.03
CA GLU A 60 12.54 -5.49 6.85
C GLU A 60 11.92 -4.09 7.07
N LEU A 61 11.56 -3.37 5.99
CA LEU A 61 11.18 -1.97 6.10
C LEU A 61 9.77 -1.81 6.69
N ILE A 62 8.76 -2.43 6.09
CA ILE A 62 7.37 -2.35 6.58
C ILE A 62 7.25 -2.88 8.02
N PRO A 63 7.86 -4.03 8.41
CA PRO A 63 7.86 -4.46 9.80
C PRO A 63 8.44 -3.44 10.77
N SER A 64 9.55 -2.81 10.42
CA SER A 64 10.18 -1.78 11.26
C SER A 64 9.31 -0.53 11.41
N VAL A 65 8.66 -0.10 10.34
CA VAL A 65 7.67 1.00 10.34
C VAL A 65 6.46 0.63 11.19
N LYS A 66 5.92 -0.57 11.03
CA LYS A 66 4.79 -1.08 11.84
C LYS A 66 5.14 -1.10 13.33
N GLU A 67 6.31 -1.61 13.68
CA GLU A 67 6.78 -1.64 15.07
C GLU A 67 6.87 -0.22 15.65
N ALA A 68 7.43 0.73 14.89
CA ALA A 68 7.51 2.12 15.30
C ALA A 68 6.12 2.76 15.49
N ALA A 69 5.19 2.49 14.60
CA ALA A 69 3.80 2.95 14.70
C ALA A 69 3.12 2.40 15.97
N LEU A 70 3.20 1.09 16.20
CA LEU A 70 2.59 0.44 17.37
C LEU A 70 3.20 0.91 18.69
N LYS A 71 4.52 1.10 18.76
CA LYS A 71 5.20 1.66 19.96
C LYS A 71 4.73 3.08 20.30
N ASN A 72 4.20 3.79 19.31
CA ASN A 72 3.63 5.13 19.47
C ASN A 72 2.10 5.14 19.52
N GLU A 73 1.49 3.99 19.79
CA GLU A 73 0.03 3.83 19.93
C GLU A 73 -0.76 4.26 18.70
N MET A 74 -0.11 4.34 17.54
CA MET A 74 -0.78 4.64 16.28
C MET A 74 -1.63 3.45 15.84
N LYS A 75 -2.80 3.73 15.29
CA LYS A 75 -3.64 2.68 14.68
C LYS A 75 -3.05 2.18 13.38
N VAL A 76 -3.16 0.87 13.17
CA VAL A 76 -2.68 0.22 11.95
C VAL A 76 -3.86 -0.37 11.20
N PHE A 77 -4.04 0.07 9.97
CA PHE A 77 -5.07 -0.41 9.04
C PHE A 77 -4.41 -1.22 7.93
N TYR A 78 -5.01 -2.36 7.63
CA TYR A 78 -4.62 -3.21 6.50
C TYR A 78 -5.70 -3.18 5.45
N LEU A 79 -5.30 -3.02 4.20
CA LEU A 79 -6.15 -3.25 3.04
C LEU A 79 -5.75 -4.58 2.41
N THR A 80 -6.73 -5.39 2.08
CA THR A 80 -6.53 -6.66 1.38
C THR A 80 -7.60 -6.86 0.32
N ASN A 81 -7.22 -7.43 -0.81
CA ASN A 81 -8.19 -7.83 -1.81
C ASN A 81 -9.05 -9.00 -1.29
N TYR A 82 -10.31 -8.93 -1.56
CA TYR A 82 -11.26 -10.02 -1.34
C TYR A 82 -12.38 -9.91 -2.35
N LEU A 83 -12.47 -10.87 -3.24
CA LEU A 83 -13.50 -10.87 -4.28
C LEU A 83 -14.56 -11.92 -3.97
N SER A 84 -15.78 -11.47 -3.80
CA SER A 84 -16.94 -12.36 -3.79
C SER A 84 -17.26 -12.79 -5.23
N SER A 85 -17.22 -14.08 -5.52
CA SER A 85 -17.58 -14.62 -6.83
C SER A 85 -18.99 -14.19 -7.26
N ALA A 86 -19.94 -14.19 -6.32
CA ALA A 86 -21.32 -13.80 -6.58
C ALA A 86 -21.49 -12.35 -7.05
N LEU A 87 -20.59 -11.43 -6.61
CA LEU A 87 -20.64 -10.01 -6.97
C LEU A 87 -19.76 -9.69 -8.17
N ASN A 88 -18.75 -10.49 -8.45
CA ASN A 88 -17.70 -10.15 -9.40
C ASN A 88 -17.65 -11.05 -10.63
N GLU A 89 -18.61 -11.95 -10.83
CA GLU A 89 -18.61 -12.90 -11.94
C GLU A 89 -18.47 -12.24 -13.32
N ASN A 90 -19.11 -11.08 -13.51
CA ASN A 90 -19.15 -10.37 -14.78
C ASN A 90 -18.55 -8.94 -14.71
N ASN A 91 -17.71 -8.64 -13.70
CA ASN A 91 -17.15 -7.31 -13.61
C ASN A 91 -16.01 -7.07 -14.62
N GLU A 92 -15.79 -5.82 -15.00
CA GLU A 92 -14.79 -5.42 -15.99
C GLU A 92 -13.36 -5.69 -15.52
N TRP A 93 -13.07 -5.63 -14.22
CA TRP A 93 -11.75 -5.96 -13.69
C TRP A 93 -11.38 -7.41 -13.98
N ARG A 94 -12.31 -8.34 -13.75
CA ARG A 94 -12.11 -9.75 -14.09
C ARG A 94 -11.83 -9.92 -15.58
N GLN A 95 -12.67 -9.32 -16.44
CA GLN A 95 -12.52 -9.42 -17.90
C GLN A 95 -11.19 -8.81 -18.37
N MET A 96 -10.81 -7.66 -17.80
CA MET A 96 -9.54 -7.02 -18.10
C MET A 96 -8.34 -7.89 -17.68
N SER A 97 -8.36 -8.45 -16.48
CA SER A 97 -7.28 -9.29 -15.96
C SER A 97 -7.08 -10.55 -16.81
N ILE A 98 -8.16 -11.23 -17.16
CA ILE A 98 -8.10 -12.39 -18.05
C ILE A 98 -7.49 -11.99 -19.40
N ARG A 99 -7.94 -10.89 -19.99
CA ARG A 99 -7.47 -10.42 -21.30
C ARG A 99 -6.02 -9.97 -21.31
N THR A 100 -5.59 -9.25 -20.25
CA THR A 100 -4.26 -8.60 -20.22
C THR A 100 -3.19 -9.48 -19.60
N CYS A 101 -3.53 -10.27 -18.58
CA CYS A 101 -2.59 -11.04 -17.79
C CYS A 101 -2.84 -12.56 -17.88
N GLY A 102 -3.94 -13.00 -18.49
CA GLY A 102 -4.34 -14.41 -18.51
C GLY A 102 -4.78 -14.95 -17.13
N VAL A 103 -5.08 -14.05 -16.18
CA VAL A 103 -5.40 -14.39 -14.79
C VAL A 103 -6.84 -14.06 -14.47
N ASP A 104 -7.57 -15.05 -13.97
CA ASP A 104 -8.88 -14.80 -13.37
C ASP A 104 -8.71 -14.30 -11.93
N VAL A 105 -9.09 -13.06 -11.69
CA VAL A 105 -8.99 -12.47 -10.36
C VAL A 105 -9.85 -13.20 -9.32
N LEU A 106 -10.90 -13.91 -9.73
CA LEU A 106 -11.69 -14.74 -8.82
C LEU A 106 -10.91 -15.95 -8.33
N ASP A 107 -10.06 -16.54 -9.17
CA ASP A 107 -9.19 -17.65 -8.76
C ASP A 107 -8.11 -17.20 -7.79
N THR A 108 -7.70 -15.93 -7.91
CA THR A 108 -6.60 -15.36 -7.13
C THR A 108 -7.07 -14.76 -5.80
N TRP A 109 -8.17 -14.01 -5.80
CA TRP A 109 -8.57 -13.17 -4.68
C TRP A 109 -9.84 -13.62 -3.94
N THR A 110 -10.32 -14.84 -4.22
CA THR A 110 -11.47 -15.45 -3.51
C THR A 110 -10.97 -16.39 -2.42
N GLU A 111 -11.56 -16.32 -1.21
CA GLU A 111 -11.24 -17.27 -0.15
C GLU A 111 -11.68 -18.71 -0.56
N PRO A 112 -10.93 -19.71 -0.13
CA PRO A 112 -9.82 -19.71 0.83
C PRO A 112 -8.42 -19.66 0.22
N ASN A 113 -8.16 -18.71 -0.65
CA ASN A 113 -6.89 -18.64 -1.36
C ASN A 113 -5.74 -18.18 -0.43
N ASP A 114 -4.65 -18.95 -0.39
CA ASP A 114 -3.49 -18.69 0.46
C ASP A 114 -2.72 -17.42 0.10
N ILE A 115 -2.89 -16.91 -1.12
CA ILE A 115 -2.28 -15.65 -1.56
C ILE A 115 -2.73 -14.45 -0.71
N LEU A 116 -3.91 -14.52 -0.10
CA LEU A 116 -4.43 -13.49 0.78
C LEU A 116 -3.77 -13.47 2.16
N ARG A 117 -2.88 -14.42 2.42
CA ARG A 117 -2.17 -14.48 3.70
C ARG A 117 -1.04 -13.48 3.72
N HIS A 118 -1.05 -12.64 4.75
CA HIS A 118 0.08 -11.79 5.07
C HIS A 118 1.26 -12.63 5.57
N SER A 119 2.46 -12.18 5.26
CA SER A 119 3.67 -12.73 5.88
C SER A 119 3.54 -12.68 7.41
N LYS A 120 4.09 -13.67 8.11
CA LYS A 120 4.04 -13.74 9.58
C LYS A 120 4.60 -12.48 10.25
N VAL A 121 5.58 -11.84 9.61
CA VAL A 121 6.27 -10.66 10.16
C VAL A 121 5.37 -9.43 10.16
N ILE A 122 4.47 -9.30 9.17
CA ILE A 122 3.57 -8.15 9.04
C ILE A 122 2.12 -8.50 9.26
N ALA A 123 1.79 -9.74 9.60
CA ALA A 123 0.41 -10.16 9.81
C ALA A 123 -0.35 -9.22 10.74
N PRO A 124 -1.64 -8.95 10.46
CA PRO A 124 -2.48 -8.15 11.34
C PRO A 124 -2.52 -8.75 12.75
N GLY A 125 -2.26 -7.94 13.76
CA GLY A 125 -2.46 -8.30 15.16
C GLY A 125 -3.90 -7.98 15.61
N LYS A 126 -4.20 -8.27 16.87
CA LYS A 126 -5.53 -7.99 17.43
C LYS A 126 -5.86 -6.50 17.50
N GLU A 127 -4.83 -5.66 17.51
CA GLU A 127 -4.89 -4.20 17.53
C GLU A 127 -5.07 -3.58 16.14
N SER A 128 -4.96 -4.39 15.09
CA SER A 128 -5.04 -3.93 13.71
C SER A 128 -6.47 -4.00 13.15
N VAL A 129 -6.79 -3.09 12.26
CA VAL A 129 -8.08 -3.08 11.53
C VAL A 129 -7.84 -3.63 10.13
N LEU A 130 -8.50 -4.73 9.80
CA LEU A 130 -8.43 -5.33 8.47
C LEU A 130 -9.65 -4.93 7.64
N ILE A 131 -9.41 -4.26 6.53
CA ILE A 131 -10.41 -3.84 5.55
C ILE A 131 -10.29 -4.70 4.29
N ARG A 132 -11.37 -5.33 3.89
CA ARG A 132 -11.46 -6.12 2.66
C ARG A 132 -12.02 -5.27 1.54
N LYS A 133 -11.33 -5.20 0.41
CA LYS A 133 -11.72 -4.41 -0.74
C LYS A 133 -11.91 -5.27 -1.98
N GLN A 134 -12.83 -4.88 -2.84
CA GLN A 134 -13.16 -5.58 -4.09
C GLN A 134 -12.68 -4.84 -5.35
N MET A 135 -12.06 -3.68 -5.17
CA MET A 135 -11.51 -2.86 -6.25
C MET A 135 -10.16 -2.28 -5.80
N TYR A 136 -9.52 -1.52 -6.66
CA TYR A 136 -8.20 -0.94 -6.36
C TYR A 136 -8.20 -0.02 -5.15
N SER A 137 -9.19 0.85 -5.04
CA SER A 137 -9.28 1.76 -3.90
C SER A 137 -9.83 1.06 -2.65
N GLY A 138 -9.14 1.26 -1.52
CA GLY A 138 -9.62 0.84 -0.21
C GLY A 138 -10.86 1.59 0.27
N PHE A 139 -11.25 2.70 -0.37
CA PHE A 139 -12.45 3.46 -0.03
C PHE A 139 -13.69 3.05 -0.85
N PHE A 140 -13.48 2.33 -1.96
CA PHE A 140 -14.59 1.96 -2.83
C PHE A 140 -15.43 0.84 -2.20
N GLU A 141 -16.65 1.18 -1.79
CA GLU A 141 -17.63 0.25 -1.20
C GLU A 141 -17.09 -0.57 -0.02
N THR A 142 -16.30 0.09 0.86
CA THR A 142 -15.77 -0.51 2.08
C THR A 142 -16.08 0.35 3.31
N GLU A 143 -15.82 -0.21 4.49
CA GLU A 143 -15.92 0.50 5.77
C GLU A 143 -14.72 1.38 6.11
N LEU A 144 -13.70 1.51 5.24
CA LEU A 144 -12.45 2.20 5.57
C LEU A 144 -12.68 3.64 6.04
N GLU A 145 -13.47 4.43 5.32
CA GLU A 145 -13.72 5.83 5.70
C GLU A 145 -14.37 5.93 7.08
N SER A 146 -15.40 5.13 7.32
CA SER A 146 -16.09 5.11 8.61
C SER A 146 -15.16 4.69 9.75
N ALA A 147 -14.32 3.67 9.52
CA ALA A 147 -13.37 3.17 10.50
C ALA A 147 -12.31 4.23 10.84
N LEU A 148 -11.76 4.92 9.84
CA LEU A 148 -10.81 6.01 10.02
C LEU A 148 -11.43 7.17 10.81
N ARG A 149 -12.61 7.65 10.40
CA ARG A 149 -13.29 8.78 11.05
C ARG A 149 -13.72 8.45 12.49
N ASN A 150 -14.27 7.28 12.73
CA ASN A 150 -14.63 6.81 14.06
C ASN A 150 -13.40 6.65 14.98
N SER A 151 -12.24 6.48 14.38
CA SER A 151 -10.96 6.45 15.08
C SER A 151 -10.32 7.83 15.28
N GLY A 152 -10.94 8.90 14.80
CA GLY A 152 -10.41 10.26 14.87
C GLY A 152 -9.24 10.54 13.92
N ILE A 153 -8.99 9.66 12.95
CA ILE A 153 -7.83 9.76 12.05
C ILE A 153 -8.04 10.88 11.03
N LYS A 154 -6.99 11.66 10.81
CA LYS A 154 -6.90 12.73 9.81
C LYS A 154 -5.70 12.56 8.89
N ASN A 155 -4.67 11.86 9.35
CA ASN A 155 -3.41 11.69 8.63
C ASN A 155 -3.15 10.20 8.40
N LEU A 156 -2.68 9.87 7.19
CA LEU A 156 -2.35 8.51 6.78
C LEU A 156 -0.87 8.44 6.41
N ILE A 157 -0.11 7.62 7.12
CA ILE A 157 1.21 7.16 6.68
C ILE A 157 0.98 5.89 5.88
N ALA A 158 1.37 5.85 4.62
CA ALA A 158 1.02 4.77 3.71
C ALA A 158 2.25 4.01 3.21
N VAL A 159 2.13 2.68 3.18
CA VAL A 159 3.13 1.72 2.69
C VAL A 159 2.43 0.61 1.90
N GLY A 160 3.17 -0.12 1.08
CA GLY A 160 2.67 -1.31 0.36
C GLY A 160 2.58 -1.12 -1.15
N PHE A 161 1.68 -1.86 -1.81
CA PHE A 161 1.67 -2.08 -3.26
C PHE A 161 0.28 -1.85 -3.87
N ASP A 162 0.17 -1.67 -5.19
CA ASP A 162 1.21 -1.14 -6.08
C ASP A 162 1.16 0.38 -6.07
N ALA A 163 2.32 1.02 -6.10
CA ALA A 163 2.44 2.46 -5.99
C ALA A 163 1.67 3.23 -7.08
N ASN A 164 1.42 2.62 -8.23
CA ASN A 164 0.68 3.20 -9.35
C ASN A 164 -0.76 2.67 -9.48
N ILE A 165 -1.18 1.68 -8.68
CA ILE A 165 -2.52 1.07 -8.74
C ILE A 165 -3.20 1.16 -7.37
N CYS A 166 -3.23 0.09 -6.58
CA CYS A 166 -4.04 0.02 -5.36
C CYS A 166 -3.69 1.11 -4.35
N LEU A 167 -2.40 1.34 -4.12
CA LEU A 167 -1.94 2.42 -3.27
C LEU A 167 -2.39 3.77 -3.83
N LYS A 168 -2.08 4.08 -5.10
CA LYS A 168 -2.43 5.36 -5.72
C LYS A 168 -3.92 5.65 -5.69
N TYR A 169 -4.77 4.71 -6.09
CA TYR A 169 -6.22 4.92 -6.10
C TYR A 169 -6.77 5.11 -4.68
N THR A 170 -6.26 4.34 -3.71
CA THR A 170 -6.63 4.52 -2.31
C THR A 170 -6.24 5.90 -1.79
N LEU A 171 -5.03 6.36 -2.08
CA LEU A 171 -4.52 7.65 -1.59
C LEU A 171 -5.18 8.84 -2.30
N THR A 172 -5.54 8.70 -3.58
CA THR A 172 -6.33 9.69 -4.30
C THR A 172 -7.71 9.86 -3.66
N ASP A 173 -8.36 8.75 -3.35
CA ASP A 173 -9.65 8.75 -2.66
C ASP A 173 -9.53 9.30 -1.23
N ALA A 174 -8.43 9.02 -0.52
CA ALA A 174 -8.15 9.60 0.79
C ALA A 174 -8.05 11.13 0.71
N MET A 175 -7.29 11.64 -0.25
CA MET A 175 -7.11 13.08 -0.47
C MET A 175 -8.44 13.76 -0.81
N TYR A 176 -9.28 13.16 -1.68
CA TYR A 176 -10.62 13.68 -1.99
C TYR A 176 -11.55 13.73 -0.77
N ARG A 177 -11.29 12.90 0.24
CA ARG A 177 -12.01 12.85 1.52
C ARG A 177 -11.35 13.68 2.62
N ASN A 178 -10.38 14.53 2.23
CA ASN A 178 -9.68 15.44 3.12
C ASN A 178 -8.82 14.74 4.20
N PHE A 179 -8.28 13.56 3.90
CA PHE A 179 -7.19 12.99 4.68
C PHE A 179 -5.86 13.52 4.16
N ARG A 180 -4.95 13.87 5.08
CA ARG A 180 -3.57 14.16 4.71
C ARG A 180 -2.83 12.83 4.49
N VAL A 181 -2.07 12.75 3.41
CA VAL A 181 -1.39 11.54 2.99
C VAL A 181 0.12 11.75 2.98
N VAL A 182 0.85 10.84 3.60
CA VAL A 182 2.32 10.76 3.54
C VAL A 182 2.70 9.33 3.12
N VAL A 183 3.40 9.19 2.03
CA VAL A 183 3.89 7.88 1.55
C VAL A 183 5.35 7.70 1.96
N LEU A 184 5.68 6.55 2.52
CA LEU A 184 7.07 6.17 2.75
C LEU A 184 7.60 5.56 1.45
N ARG A 185 8.31 6.39 0.65
CA ARG A 185 8.69 6.07 -0.74
C ARG A 185 9.62 4.85 -0.89
N ASP A 186 10.33 4.49 0.17
CA ASP A 186 11.17 3.29 0.26
C ASP A 186 10.40 2.04 0.75
N CYS A 187 9.13 2.21 1.12
CA CYS A 187 8.22 1.14 1.54
C CYS A 187 7.10 0.87 0.52
N VAL A 188 7.26 1.37 -0.69
CA VAL A 188 6.30 1.19 -1.79
C VAL A 188 7.04 0.84 -3.07
N ARG A 189 6.38 0.06 -3.92
CA ARG A 189 6.90 -0.24 -5.24
C ARG A 189 5.75 -0.53 -6.20
N THR A 190 6.02 -0.48 -7.48
CA THR A 190 5.12 -0.95 -8.52
C THR A 190 5.85 -1.89 -9.46
N MET A 191 5.07 -2.66 -10.19
CA MET A 191 5.57 -3.51 -11.26
C MET A 191 6.15 -2.63 -12.38
N GLU A 192 7.35 -2.99 -12.84
CA GLU A 192 7.96 -2.40 -14.01
C GLU A 192 7.51 -3.13 -15.28
N PHE A 193 7.54 -2.44 -16.40
CA PHE A 193 7.36 -3.02 -17.72
C PHE A 193 8.75 -3.27 -18.36
N PRO A 194 8.88 -4.14 -19.37
CA PRO A 194 10.17 -4.34 -20.04
C PRO A 194 10.86 -3.05 -20.49
N GLU A 195 10.06 -2.03 -20.85
CA GLU A 195 10.57 -0.73 -21.30
C GLU A 195 11.02 0.19 -20.14
N THR A 196 10.62 -0.11 -18.92
CA THR A 196 10.87 0.76 -17.74
C THR A 196 11.77 0.12 -16.69
N GLU A 197 12.03 -1.19 -16.80
CA GLU A 197 12.71 -2.00 -15.78
C GLU A 197 14.13 -1.50 -15.46
N ALA A 198 14.91 -1.19 -16.49
CA ALA A 198 16.33 -0.82 -16.35
C ALA A 198 16.56 0.38 -15.42
N GLU A 199 15.62 1.32 -15.37
CA GLU A 199 15.73 2.59 -14.63
C GLU A 199 14.70 2.68 -13.49
N ASN A 200 13.92 1.64 -13.24
CA ASN A 200 12.75 1.66 -12.34
C ASN A 200 11.81 2.84 -12.62
N TRP A 201 11.56 3.10 -13.90
CA TRP A 201 10.91 4.33 -14.35
C TRP A 201 9.43 4.38 -13.98
N ALA A 202 8.71 3.25 -14.00
CA ALA A 202 7.31 3.21 -13.59
C ALA A 202 7.16 3.53 -12.10
N ASN A 203 8.00 2.97 -11.24
CA ASN A 203 8.02 3.27 -9.82
C ASN A 203 8.39 4.73 -9.55
N PHE A 204 9.42 5.24 -10.23
CA PHE A 204 9.83 6.64 -10.13
C PHE A 204 8.65 7.57 -10.48
N MET A 205 7.96 7.33 -11.60
CA MET A 205 6.83 8.16 -12.03
C MET A 205 5.63 8.04 -11.09
N ALA A 206 5.38 6.87 -10.51
CA ALA A 206 4.33 6.69 -9.52
C ALA A 206 4.58 7.58 -8.28
N ILE A 207 5.79 7.55 -7.74
CA ILE A 207 6.19 8.40 -6.60
C ILE A 207 6.07 9.88 -6.96
N ARG A 208 6.58 10.28 -8.13
CA ARG A 208 6.49 11.67 -8.61
C ARG A 208 5.03 12.14 -8.75
N HIS A 209 4.15 11.27 -9.23
CA HIS A 209 2.74 11.59 -9.32
C HIS A 209 2.11 11.80 -7.93
N ILE A 210 2.45 10.94 -6.96
CA ILE A 210 1.99 11.11 -5.58
C ILE A 210 2.43 12.46 -5.02
N GLU A 211 3.71 12.80 -5.16
CA GLU A 211 4.29 14.06 -4.68
C GLU A 211 3.67 15.30 -5.30
N THR A 212 3.26 15.22 -6.57
CA THR A 212 2.76 16.39 -7.30
C THR A 212 1.25 16.58 -7.19
N ALA A 213 0.49 15.52 -6.93
CA ALA A 213 -0.96 15.55 -7.09
C ALA A 213 -1.78 14.96 -5.94
N ILE A 214 -1.16 14.21 -5.01
CA ILE A 214 -1.90 13.47 -3.99
C ILE A 214 -1.50 13.86 -2.57
N GLY A 215 -0.19 13.92 -2.26
CA GLY A 215 0.25 14.15 -0.90
C GLY A 215 1.76 14.31 -0.77
N TYR A 216 2.27 13.97 0.39
CA TYR A 216 3.67 14.10 0.74
C TYR A 216 4.38 12.76 0.63
N THR A 217 5.71 12.78 0.55
CA THR A 217 6.54 11.58 0.70
C THR A 217 7.59 11.79 1.80
N SER A 218 7.97 10.69 2.43
CA SER A 218 9.07 10.60 3.38
C SER A 218 9.79 9.26 3.18
N THR A 219 10.66 8.88 4.10
CA THR A 219 11.30 7.58 4.14
C THR A 219 10.95 6.84 5.43
N SER A 220 11.15 5.51 5.44
CA SER A 220 10.99 4.70 6.65
C SER A 220 11.91 5.17 7.77
N SER A 221 13.15 5.54 7.44
CA SER A 221 14.12 6.04 8.41
C SER A 221 13.72 7.38 9.02
N GLU A 222 13.22 8.33 8.22
CA GLU A 222 12.70 9.63 8.70
C GLU A 222 11.48 9.43 9.60
N PHE A 223 10.53 8.58 9.19
CA PHE A 223 9.36 8.24 10.00
C PHE A 223 9.76 7.63 11.35
N ILE A 224 10.65 6.61 11.34
CA ILE A 224 11.10 5.94 12.56
C ILE A 224 11.87 6.91 13.48
N ALA A 225 12.69 7.80 12.92
CA ALA A 225 13.38 8.83 13.70
C ALA A 225 12.40 9.81 14.34
N ALA A 226 11.41 10.30 13.61
CA ALA A 226 10.36 11.17 14.11
C ALA A 226 9.50 10.48 15.20
N ALA A 227 9.20 9.21 15.01
CA ALA A 227 8.45 8.41 15.97
C ALA A 227 9.21 8.17 17.29
N ARG A 228 10.54 8.24 17.29
CA ARG A 228 11.40 8.09 18.49
C ARG A 228 11.63 9.40 19.25
N SER A 229 11.47 10.53 18.58
CA SER A 229 11.61 11.82 19.23
C SER A 229 10.47 12.01 20.23
N GLU A 230 10.79 12.16 21.51
CA GLU A 230 9.84 12.55 22.54
C GLU A 230 9.30 13.94 22.21
N SER A 231 7.98 14.06 22.21
CA SER A 231 7.29 15.35 22.04
C SER A 231 7.39 16.16 23.32
#